data_bdf8f201db963f058f88ce675b15a2a6
#
_entry.id   bdf8f201db963f058f88ce675b15a2a6
#
_cell.length_a   1.000
_cell.length_b   1.000
_cell.length_c   1.000
_cell.angle_alpha   90.00
_cell.angle_beta   90.00
_cell.angle_gamma   90.00
#
_symmetry.space_group_name_H-M   'P 1'
#
loop_
_entity.id
_entity.type
_entity.pdbx_description
1 polymer ?
#
loop_
_entity_poly.entity_id
_entity_poly.type
_entity_poly.pdbx_seq_one_letter_code
_entity_poly.pdbx_strand_id
1 'polypeptide(L)'
;MDFSYEVENYMYNIKNKPDIFGEQRILDENDNICGYEEKLLINATMLDLESAVKLARKYNAFVCPAHIDKQSNGIIGILGTFPEQPEFDYAEISDIAKTEQLKQNYMNLANCSFICNSDAHYLWDIHEADNYILLHDEPYSSDIIRKELFKKLMQKE
;
A
#
# COMPACT_ATOMS: atom_id res chain seq x y z
N MET A 1 -14.21 2.02 16.98
CA MET A 1 -14.42 2.65 15.66
C MET A 1 -13.44 1.98 14.73
N ASP A 2 -13.88 1.50 13.59
CA ASP A 2 -13.07 0.75 12.63
C ASP A 2 -12.30 1.72 11.73
N PHE A 3 -11.12 1.31 11.25
CA PHE A 3 -10.29 2.10 10.32
C PHE A 3 -11.06 2.46 9.04
N SER A 4 -11.74 1.48 8.45
CA SER A 4 -12.52 1.67 7.24
C SER A 4 -13.60 2.75 7.41
N TYR A 5 -14.29 2.77 8.55
CA TYR A 5 -15.30 3.78 8.86
C TYR A 5 -14.69 5.18 9.00
N GLU A 6 -13.48 5.30 9.60
CA GLU A 6 -12.82 6.62 9.65
C GLU A 6 -12.39 7.08 8.25
N VAL A 7 -11.83 6.21 7.42
CA VAL A 7 -11.44 6.56 6.04
C VAL A 7 -12.66 6.98 5.21
N GLU A 8 -13.79 6.28 5.39
CA GLU A 8 -15.04 6.60 4.68
C GLU A 8 -15.51 8.04 4.91
N ASN A 9 -15.26 8.61 6.09
CA ASN A 9 -15.61 10.01 6.39
C ASN A 9 -14.77 11.02 5.58
N TYR A 10 -13.63 10.60 5.04
CA TYR A 10 -12.76 11.42 4.20
C TYR A 10 -12.92 11.14 2.71
N MET A 11 -13.85 10.29 2.32
CA MET A 11 -14.18 10.05 0.91
C MET A 11 -15.14 11.12 0.41
N TYR A 12 -14.94 11.55 -0.84
CA TYR A 12 -15.90 12.42 -1.51
C TYR A 12 -17.24 11.69 -1.68
N ASN A 13 -18.35 12.39 -1.45
CA ASN A 13 -19.68 11.84 -1.69
C ASN A 13 -20.07 11.92 -3.17
N ILE A 14 -19.31 11.20 -4.01
CA ILE A 14 -19.53 11.08 -5.45
C ILE A 14 -20.03 9.66 -5.72
N LYS A 15 -21.18 9.55 -6.38
CA LYS A 15 -21.72 8.25 -6.76
C LYS A 15 -20.90 7.61 -7.87
N ASN A 16 -20.70 6.31 -7.77
CA ASN A 16 -20.17 5.51 -8.86
C ASN A 16 -21.08 5.60 -10.11
N LYS A 17 -20.47 5.55 -11.29
CA LYS A 17 -21.16 5.43 -12.58
C LYS A 17 -20.72 4.12 -13.22
N PRO A 18 -21.48 3.01 -13.03
CA PRO A 18 -21.07 1.69 -13.48
C PRO A 18 -20.79 1.61 -14.98
N ASP A 19 -21.49 2.39 -15.80
CA ASP A 19 -21.28 2.46 -17.26
C ASP A 19 -19.90 3.02 -17.64
N ILE A 20 -19.23 3.74 -16.73
CA ILE A 20 -17.92 4.37 -16.95
C ILE A 20 -16.83 3.63 -16.19
N PHE A 21 -17.07 3.35 -14.89
CA PHE A 21 -16.05 2.84 -13.96
C PHE A 21 -16.24 1.37 -13.60
N GLY A 22 -17.31 0.72 -14.10
CA GLY A 22 -17.69 -0.63 -13.73
C GLY A 22 -18.45 -0.69 -12.40
N GLU A 23 -18.96 -1.88 -12.11
CA GLU A 23 -19.64 -2.16 -10.83
C GLU A 23 -18.62 -2.37 -9.71
N GLN A 24 -18.86 -1.76 -8.56
CA GLN A 24 -18.10 -1.95 -7.34
C GLN A 24 -18.81 -2.96 -6.45
N ARG A 25 -18.61 -4.25 -6.76
CA ARG A 25 -19.30 -5.38 -6.11
C ARG A 25 -18.71 -5.65 -4.74
N ILE A 26 -19.58 -5.89 -3.76
CA ILE A 26 -19.23 -6.44 -2.46
C ILE A 26 -19.50 -7.94 -2.51
N LEU A 27 -18.46 -8.74 -2.26
CA LEU A 27 -18.53 -10.20 -2.34
C LEU A 27 -18.43 -10.82 -0.94
N ASP A 28 -19.07 -11.97 -0.76
CA ASP A 28 -18.84 -12.84 0.40
C ASP A 28 -17.63 -13.78 0.17
N GLU A 29 -17.35 -14.66 1.14
CA GLU A 29 -16.26 -15.65 1.08
C GLU A 29 -16.46 -16.75 0.03
N ASN A 30 -17.60 -16.81 -0.63
CA ASN A 30 -17.95 -17.76 -1.69
C ASN A 30 -18.12 -17.07 -3.07
N ASP A 31 -17.64 -15.82 -3.19
CA ASP A 31 -17.75 -15.00 -4.39
C ASP A 31 -19.21 -14.63 -4.77
N ASN A 32 -20.18 -14.74 -3.86
CA ASN A 32 -21.52 -14.25 -4.11
C ASN A 32 -21.60 -12.75 -3.90
N ILE A 33 -22.32 -12.08 -4.77
CA ILE A 33 -22.57 -10.64 -4.65
C ILE A 33 -23.56 -10.40 -3.52
N CYS A 34 -23.13 -9.76 -2.43
CA CYS A 34 -23.97 -9.36 -1.30
C CYS A 34 -24.31 -7.85 -1.30
N GLY A 35 -23.73 -7.08 -2.20
CA GLY A 35 -24.04 -5.67 -2.33
C GLY A 35 -23.17 -4.95 -3.35
N TYR A 36 -23.33 -3.63 -3.39
CA TYR A 36 -22.55 -2.75 -4.26
C TYR A 36 -22.14 -1.52 -3.45
N GLU A 37 -20.87 -1.09 -3.61
CA GLU A 37 -20.42 0.18 -3.05
C GLU A 37 -20.88 1.32 -3.96
N GLU A 38 -21.69 2.23 -3.41
CA GLU A 38 -22.25 3.34 -4.18
C GLU A 38 -21.29 4.52 -4.34
N LYS A 39 -20.35 4.73 -3.40
CA LYS A 39 -19.36 5.79 -3.50
C LYS A 39 -18.28 5.40 -4.50
N LEU A 40 -17.86 6.33 -5.33
CA LEU A 40 -16.80 6.10 -6.32
C LEU A 40 -15.44 5.92 -5.62
N LEU A 41 -14.95 4.67 -5.60
CA LEU A 41 -13.73 4.28 -4.86
C LEU A 41 -12.42 4.71 -5.54
N ILE A 42 -12.44 4.98 -6.86
CA ILE A 42 -11.24 5.41 -7.59
C ILE A 42 -10.77 6.83 -7.23
N ASN A 43 -11.63 7.62 -6.59
CA ASN A 43 -11.27 8.96 -6.15
C ASN A 43 -10.27 8.91 -5.00
N ALA A 44 -9.33 9.86 -5.01
CA ALA A 44 -8.51 10.13 -3.83
C ALA A 44 -9.41 10.55 -2.65
N THR A 45 -8.96 10.30 -1.44
CA THR A 45 -9.59 10.82 -0.23
C THR A 45 -9.26 12.31 -0.03
N MET A 46 -9.96 12.99 0.88
CA MET A 46 -9.67 14.36 1.30
C MET A 46 -8.46 14.45 2.25
N LEU A 47 -7.85 13.31 2.61
CA LEU A 47 -6.68 13.26 3.47
C LEU A 47 -5.44 13.70 2.67
N ASP A 48 -4.66 14.62 3.24
CA ASP A 48 -3.29 14.82 2.79
C ASP A 48 -2.40 13.65 3.24
N LEU A 49 -1.17 13.61 2.74
CA LEU A 49 -0.23 12.53 2.99
C LEU A 49 0.05 12.32 4.50
N GLU A 50 0.30 13.42 5.23
CA GLU A 50 0.60 13.34 6.67
C GLU A 50 -0.61 12.83 7.47
N SER A 51 -1.79 13.33 7.16
CA SER A 51 -3.04 12.92 7.81
C SER A 51 -3.37 11.46 7.52
N ALA A 52 -3.16 11.00 6.28
CA ALA A 52 -3.37 9.61 5.90
C ALA A 52 -2.44 8.66 6.66
N VAL A 53 -1.15 8.99 6.72
CA VAL A 53 -0.15 8.20 7.47
C VAL A 53 -0.44 8.21 8.97
N LYS A 54 -0.78 9.37 9.54
CA LYS A 54 -1.14 9.50 10.95
C LYS A 54 -2.38 8.66 11.30
N LEU A 55 -3.38 8.68 10.42
CA LEU A 55 -4.59 7.88 10.59
C LEU A 55 -4.26 6.39 10.57
N ALA A 56 -3.50 5.91 9.58
CA ALA A 56 -3.12 4.51 9.48
C ALA A 56 -2.31 4.04 10.72
N ARG A 57 -1.33 4.85 11.16
CA ARG A 57 -0.52 4.56 12.36
C ARG A 57 -1.34 4.52 13.65
N LYS A 58 -2.41 5.33 13.77
CA LYS A 58 -3.35 5.27 14.91
C LYS A 58 -3.97 3.87 15.06
N TYR A 59 -4.12 3.14 13.97
CA TYR A 59 -4.64 1.78 13.92
C TYR A 59 -3.55 0.70 13.90
N ASN A 60 -2.29 1.06 14.21
CA ASN A 60 -1.12 0.18 14.17
C ASN A 60 -0.91 -0.47 12.79
N ALA A 61 -1.28 0.21 11.72
CA ALA A 61 -1.03 -0.27 10.37
C ALA A 61 0.44 -0.08 9.98
N PHE A 62 0.98 -1.04 9.24
CA PHE A 62 2.21 -0.84 8.49
C PHE A 62 1.94 0.12 7.33
N VAL A 63 2.78 1.13 7.17
CA VAL A 63 2.61 2.18 6.15
C VAL A 63 3.84 2.23 5.27
N CYS A 64 3.63 2.03 3.98
CA CYS A 64 4.67 2.01 2.98
C CYS A 64 4.18 2.74 1.72
N PRO A 65 4.90 3.78 1.22
CA PRO A 65 4.56 4.39 -0.06
C PRO A 65 4.76 3.38 -1.19
N ALA A 66 3.73 3.23 -2.03
CA ALA A 66 3.73 2.25 -3.12
C ALA A 66 4.60 2.72 -4.29
N HIS A 67 5.27 1.77 -4.97
CA HIS A 67 6.00 1.88 -6.24
C HIS A 67 6.61 3.27 -6.51
N ILE A 68 7.43 3.76 -5.56
CA ILE A 68 7.98 5.13 -5.57
C ILE A 68 8.82 5.44 -6.81
N ASP A 69 9.34 4.42 -7.49
CA ASP A 69 10.15 4.47 -8.71
C ASP A 69 9.33 4.60 -10.01
N LYS A 70 7.98 4.52 -9.92
CA LYS A 70 7.09 4.73 -11.07
C LYS A 70 6.76 6.22 -11.24
N GLN A 71 6.73 6.68 -12.51
CA GLN A 71 6.38 8.07 -12.82
C GLN A 71 4.90 8.38 -12.62
N SER A 72 4.04 7.39 -12.89
CA SER A 72 2.59 7.50 -12.67
C SER A 72 2.23 6.88 -11.33
N ASN A 73 1.42 7.59 -10.54
CA ASN A 73 0.88 7.15 -9.24
C ASN A 73 1.92 6.90 -8.13
N GLY A 74 3.23 7.01 -8.42
CA GLY A 74 4.27 6.98 -7.40
C GLY A 74 4.43 8.34 -6.72
N ILE A 75 4.76 8.35 -5.42
CA ILE A 75 4.87 9.58 -4.63
C ILE A 75 5.91 10.55 -5.21
N ILE A 76 7.03 10.06 -5.72
CA ILE A 76 8.07 10.89 -6.36
C ILE A 76 7.54 11.48 -7.67
N GLY A 77 6.82 10.69 -8.47
CA GLY A 77 6.24 11.16 -9.73
C GLY A 77 5.20 12.27 -9.53
N ILE A 78 4.43 12.21 -8.44
CA ILE A 78 3.38 13.18 -8.12
C ILE A 78 3.96 14.44 -7.47
N LEU A 79 4.88 14.29 -6.50
CA LEU A 79 5.42 15.41 -5.71
C LEU A 79 6.70 16.01 -6.32
N GLY A 80 7.34 15.33 -7.29
CA GLY A 80 8.63 15.71 -7.85
C GLY A 80 9.83 15.38 -6.94
N THR A 81 9.58 14.93 -5.72
CA THR A 81 10.60 14.52 -4.74
C THR A 81 10.03 13.49 -3.77
N PHE A 82 10.90 12.80 -3.05
CA PHE A 82 10.47 12.00 -1.92
C PHE A 82 10.34 12.92 -0.70
N PRO A 83 9.19 12.91 0.02
CA PRO A 83 8.92 13.84 1.12
C PRO A 83 9.83 13.58 2.33
N GLU A 84 10.18 14.65 3.05
CA GLU A 84 10.89 14.54 4.33
C GLU A 84 9.92 14.12 5.47
N GLN A 85 8.68 14.54 5.36
CA GLN A 85 7.61 14.19 6.29
C GLN A 85 6.36 13.75 5.50
N PRO A 86 5.64 12.74 6.00
CA PRO A 86 5.98 11.90 7.17
C PRO A 86 7.16 10.97 6.89
N GLU A 87 7.95 10.65 7.93
CA GLU A 87 9.03 9.66 7.79
C GLU A 87 8.47 8.26 7.49
N PHE A 88 9.15 7.55 6.59
CA PHE A 88 8.84 6.16 6.23
C PHE A 88 10.03 5.26 6.53
N ASP A 89 9.77 4.15 7.21
CA ASP A 89 10.78 3.11 7.44
C ASP A 89 10.97 2.21 6.23
N TYR A 90 9.93 2.11 5.39
CA TYR A 90 9.89 1.30 4.18
C TYR A 90 9.31 2.09 3.01
N ALA A 91 9.78 1.75 1.81
CA ALA A 91 9.18 2.19 0.55
C ALA A 91 9.13 1.01 -0.42
N GLU A 92 8.06 0.94 -1.20
CA GLU A 92 7.93 -0.07 -2.25
C GLU A 92 8.54 0.43 -3.56
N ILE A 93 9.26 -0.45 -4.24
CA ILE A 93 9.83 -0.24 -5.56
C ILE A 93 9.45 -1.39 -6.48
N SER A 94 9.36 -1.12 -7.78
CA SER A 94 9.09 -2.14 -8.80
C SER A 94 10.35 -2.81 -9.35
N ASP A 95 11.53 -2.18 -9.15
CA ASP A 95 12.80 -2.66 -9.67
C ASP A 95 13.91 -2.49 -8.61
N ILE A 96 14.36 -3.61 -8.04
CA ILE A 96 15.39 -3.65 -6.99
C ILE A 96 16.71 -3.04 -7.45
N ALA A 97 17.02 -3.06 -8.74
CA ALA A 97 18.25 -2.49 -9.29
C ALA A 97 18.33 -0.96 -9.13
N LYS A 98 17.18 -0.30 -8.93
CA LYS A 98 17.12 1.16 -8.72
C LYS A 98 17.44 1.61 -7.29
N THR A 99 17.61 0.68 -6.35
CA THR A 99 17.81 0.96 -4.92
C THR A 99 18.90 2.00 -4.67
N GLU A 100 20.10 1.75 -5.17
CA GLU A 100 21.24 2.64 -4.95
C GLU A 100 21.05 4.03 -5.58
N GLN A 101 20.51 4.07 -6.79
CA GLN A 101 20.20 5.33 -7.47
C GLN A 101 19.16 6.16 -6.71
N LEU A 102 18.11 5.52 -6.18
CA LEU A 102 17.08 6.20 -5.40
C LEU A 102 17.67 6.78 -4.11
N LYS A 103 18.49 6.01 -3.38
CA LYS A 103 19.16 6.48 -2.16
C LYS A 103 20.14 7.64 -2.42
N GLN A 104 20.83 7.63 -3.58
CA GLN A 104 21.71 8.74 -3.97
C GLN A 104 20.94 9.99 -4.35
N ASN A 105 19.79 9.85 -5.02
CA ASN A 105 18.99 10.99 -5.47
C ASN A 105 18.16 11.61 -4.36
N TYR A 106 17.78 10.84 -3.35
CA TYR A 106 16.88 11.26 -2.26
C TYR A 106 17.49 10.88 -0.91
N MET A 107 18.10 11.83 -0.23
CA MET A 107 18.83 11.61 1.04
C MET A 107 17.93 11.04 2.15
N ASN A 108 16.66 11.38 2.16
CA ASN A 108 15.65 10.88 3.10
C ASN A 108 15.26 9.41 2.87
N LEU A 109 15.70 8.80 1.75
CA LEU A 109 15.61 7.35 1.54
C LEU A 109 16.85 6.58 2.06
N ALA A 110 17.89 7.25 2.54
CA ALA A 110 19.14 6.59 2.95
C ALA A 110 18.91 5.51 4.04
N ASN A 111 18.02 5.80 4.99
CA ASN A 111 17.66 4.90 6.10
C ASN A 111 16.38 4.09 5.84
N CYS A 112 15.81 4.19 4.64
CA CYS A 112 14.60 3.50 4.26
C CYS A 112 14.95 2.10 3.74
N SER A 113 14.22 1.09 4.20
CA SER A 113 14.27 -0.27 3.64
C SER A 113 13.37 -0.36 2.42
N PHE A 114 13.76 -1.14 1.41
CA PHE A 114 12.91 -1.32 0.24
C PHE A 114 12.24 -2.68 0.22
N ILE A 115 10.97 -2.68 -0.17
CA ILE A 115 10.20 -3.87 -0.53
C ILE A 115 10.02 -3.82 -2.04
N CYS A 116 10.34 -4.92 -2.73
CA CYS A 116 10.18 -5.02 -4.17
C CYS A 116 9.00 -5.95 -4.48
N ASN A 117 7.99 -5.41 -5.13
CA ASN A 117 6.81 -6.14 -5.56
C ASN A 117 6.53 -5.88 -7.04
N SER A 118 5.81 -6.80 -7.68
CA SER A 118 5.47 -6.71 -9.11
C SER A 118 4.45 -5.63 -9.42
N ASP A 119 3.57 -5.28 -8.47
CA ASP A 119 2.37 -4.46 -8.72
C ASP A 119 1.54 -5.03 -9.90
N ALA A 120 1.38 -6.37 -9.89
CA ALA A 120 0.78 -7.13 -10.97
C ALA A 120 -0.73 -6.84 -11.09
N HIS A 121 -1.16 -6.46 -12.29
CA HIS A 121 -2.57 -6.29 -12.65
C HIS A 121 -3.07 -7.44 -13.53
N TYR A 122 -2.15 -8.23 -14.09
CA TYR A 122 -2.41 -9.42 -14.90
C TYR A 122 -1.51 -10.57 -14.46
N LEU A 123 -1.88 -11.81 -14.81
CA LEU A 123 -1.13 -13.02 -14.40
C LEU A 123 0.32 -13.01 -14.88
N TRP A 124 0.60 -12.45 -16.04
CA TRP A 124 1.96 -12.35 -16.59
C TRP A 124 2.81 -11.24 -16.00
N ASP A 125 2.22 -10.34 -15.21
CA ASP A 125 2.95 -9.29 -14.49
C ASP A 125 3.49 -9.80 -13.14
N ILE A 126 3.05 -10.98 -12.69
CA ILE A 126 3.51 -11.58 -11.43
C ILE A 126 4.97 -11.99 -11.60
N HIS A 127 5.85 -11.39 -10.79
CA HIS A 127 7.27 -11.73 -10.79
C HIS A 127 7.50 -13.15 -10.24
N GLU A 128 8.62 -13.75 -10.64
CA GLU A 128 9.14 -14.95 -9.99
C GLU A 128 9.50 -14.65 -8.52
N ALA A 129 9.67 -15.70 -7.71
CA ALA A 129 9.92 -15.58 -6.27
C ALA A 129 11.35 -15.12 -5.92
N ASP A 130 11.84 -14.07 -6.58
CA ASP A 130 13.17 -13.50 -6.38
C ASP A 130 13.23 -12.56 -5.16
N ASN A 131 12.09 -12.00 -4.78
CA ASN A 131 11.94 -11.12 -3.63
C ASN A 131 11.09 -11.81 -2.58
N TYR A 132 11.62 -11.98 -1.37
CA TYR A 132 10.93 -12.71 -0.31
C TYR A 132 11.28 -12.18 1.08
N ILE A 133 10.40 -12.45 2.03
CA ILE A 133 10.61 -12.20 3.45
C ILE A 133 10.66 -13.55 4.15
N LEU A 134 11.76 -13.82 4.86
CA LEU A 134 11.88 -15.03 5.69
C LEU A 134 11.14 -14.81 7.01
N LEU A 135 10.20 -15.68 7.30
CA LEU A 135 9.43 -15.70 8.54
C LEU A 135 9.62 -17.03 9.27
N HIS A 136 9.55 -17.01 10.60
CA HIS A 136 9.36 -18.22 11.38
C HIS A 136 7.90 -18.66 11.25
N ASP A 137 7.70 -19.86 10.76
CA ASP A 137 6.38 -20.45 10.54
C ASP A 137 6.26 -21.80 11.24
N GLU A 138 5.09 -22.04 11.83
CA GLU A 138 4.61 -23.37 12.11
C GLU A 138 3.60 -23.75 11.03
N PRO A 139 3.74 -24.93 10.38
CA PRO A 139 2.89 -25.32 9.27
C PRO A 139 1.39 -25.13 9.59
N TYR A 140 0.69 -24.45 8.69
CA TYR A 140 -0.77 -24.19 8.77
C TYR A 140 -1.23 -23.16 9.82
N SER A 141 -0.36 -22.32 10.36
CA SER A 141 -0.74 -21.29 11.31
C SER A 141 -0.74 -19.90 10.69
N SER A 142 -1.85 -19.50 10.06
CA SER A 142 -2.01 -18.17 9.47
C SER A 142 -1.85 -17.03 10.48
N ASP A 143 -2.19 -17.25 11.74
CA ASP A 143 -2.07 -16.25 12.81
C ASP A 143 -0.61 -16.01 13.21
N ILE A 144 0.20 -17.06 13.24
CA ILE A 144 1.64 -16.96 13.53
C ILE A 144 2.34 -16.23 12.38
N ILE A 145 2.10 -16.64 11.15
CA ILE A 145 2.66 -16.00 9.95
C ILE A 145 2.34 -14.50 9.94
N ARG A 146 1.09 -14.13 10.17
CA ARG A 146 0.66 -12.73 10.19
C ARG A 146 1.36 -11.93 11.28
N LYS A 147 1.43 -12.47 12.50
CA LYS A 147 2.12 -11.83 13.63
C LYS A 147 3.61 -11.64 13.37
N GLU A 148 4.29 -12.66 12.84
CA GLU A 148 5.72 -12.60 12.53
C GLU A 148 5.98 -11.62 11.37
N LEU A 149 5.12 -11.58 10.36
CA LEU A 149 5.21 -10.60 9.28
C LEU A 149 5.12 -9.16 9.82
N PHE A 150 4.08 -8.86 10.60
CA PHE A 150 3.94 -7.53 11.20
C PHE A 150 5.09 -7.19 12.14
N LYS A 151 5.53 -8.13 12.96
CA LYS A 151 6.69 -7.95 13.83
C LYS A 151 7.93 -7.57 13.01
N LYS A 152 8.20 -8.28 11.91
CA LYS A 152 9.35 -8.01 11.05
C LYS A 152 9.26 -6.66 10.33
N LEU A 153 8.08 -6.27 9.86
CA LEU A 153 7.84 -5.00 9.18
C LEU A 153 7.80 -3.79 10.13
N MET A 154 7.44 -4.00 11.39
CA MET A 154 7.31 -2.92 12.40
C MET A 154 8.55 -2.77 13.30
N GLN A 155 9.48 -3.72 13.26
CA GLN A 155 10.76 -3.64 14.00
C GLN A 155 11.82 -3.04 13.08
N LYS A 156 12.39 -1.90 13.51
CA LYS A 156 13.66 -1.41 12.92
C LYS A 156 14.74 -2.39 13.34
N GLU A 157 15.42 -3.03 12.37
CA GLU A 157 16.68 -3.72 12.62
C GLU A 157 17.79 -2.71 12.92
#